data_4e789922fd0055360ff8df61db8c6712
#
_entry.id   4e789922fd0055360ff8df61db8c6712
#
_cell.length_a   1.000
_cell.length_b   1.000
_cell.length_c   1.000
_cell.angle_alpha   90.00
_cell.angle_beta   90.00
_cell.angle_gamma   90.00
#
_symmetry.space_group_name_H-M   'P 1'
#
loop_
_entity.id
_entity.type
_entity.pdbx_description
1 polymer ?
#
loop_
_entity_poly.entity_id
_entity_poly.type
_entity_poly.pdbx_seq_one_letter_code
_entity_poly.pdbx_strand_id
1 'polypeptide(L)'
;MGKFLTSASRIEQVGNRKYRLIDNELYKDDDGNIYLAWRNYITDNFTWINSNGYDTRCSHIHDVGCQFKEVVRVLLNEAQLKSLRYLCVKDDKIICKNIPTKFLETLPVSGTQINNLFYRMLRDADTPPTPKYIQYLYRAGVSLNLKWFLKRKKKLDLEMIYNEVWNEL
;
A
#
# COMPACT_ATOMS: atom_id res chain seq x y z
N MET A 1 12.47 13.33 0.21
CA MET A 1 11.28 12.98 -0.62
C MET A 1 11.10 11.48 -0.57
N GLY A 2 9.89 11.02 -0.30
CA GLY A 2 9.58 9.60 -0.27
C GLY A 2 9.68 8.97 -1.66
N LYS A 3 9.65 7.65 -1.73
CA LYS A 3 9.71 6.91 -2.99
C LYS A 3 9.10 5.51 -2.86
N PHE A 4 8.57 4.98 -3.95
CA PHE A 4 8.24 3.56 -4.06
C PHE A 4 9.51 2.74 -4.32
N LEU A 5 9.72 1.72 -3.47
CA LEU A 5 10.88 0.81 -3.58
C LEU A 5 10.61 -0.36 -4.53
N THR A 6 9.33 -0.61 -4.86
CA THR A 6 8.89 -1.67 -5.78
C THR A 6 8.53 -1.10 -7.15
N SER A 7 8.52 -1.96 -8.17
CA SER A 7 8.05 -1.62 -9.51
C SER A 7 6.56 -1.27 -9.52
N ALA A 8 6.03 -0.87 -10.69
CA ALA A 8 4.60 -0.63 -10.88
C ALA A 8 3.77 -1.80 -10.37
N SER A 9 2.58 -1.48 -9.86
CA SER A 9 1.66 -2.48 -9.32
C SER A 9 1.33 -3.57 -10.33
N ARG A 10 1.39 -4.82 -9.90
CA ARG A 10 0.81 -5.95 -10.61
C ARG A 10 -0.39 -6.46 -9.85
N ILE A 11 -1.55 -6.40 -10.47
CA ILE A 11 -2.83 -6.79 -9.88
C ILE A 11 -3.54 -7.80 -10.76
N GLU A 12 -4.34 -8.66 -10.14
CA GLU A 12 -5.22 -9.62 -10.79
C GLU A 12 -6.66 -9.34 -10.38
N GLN A 13 -7.57 -9.28 -11.35
CA GLN A 13 -8.98 -9.12 -11.03
C GLN A 13 -9.54 -10.46 -10.51
N VAL A 14 -10.05 -10.48 -9.28
CA VAL A 14 -10.59 -11.68 -8.62
C VAL A 14 -12.09 -11.59 -8.37
N GLY A 15 -12.72 -10.48 -8.72
CA GLY A 15 -14.17 -10.27 -8.59
C GLY A 15 -14.62 -8.93 -9.16
N ASN A 16 -15.91 -8.62 -9.02
CA ASN A 16 -16.42 -7.31 -9.44
C ASN A 16 -15.78 -6.22 -8.59
N ARG A 17 -14.95 -5.36 -9.21
CA ARG A 17 -14.17 -4.30 -8.56
C ARG A 17 -13.29 -4.79 -7.40
N LYS A 18 -12.86 -6.06 -7.43
CA LYS A 18 -11.91 -6.61 -6.47
C LYS A 18 -10.66 -7.05 -7.20
N TYR A 19 -9.51 -6.61 -6.70
CA TYR A 19 -8.20 -6.87 -7.27
C TYR A 19 -7.26 -7.40 -6.20
N ARG A 20 -6.48 -8.42 -6.55
CA ARG A 20 -5.47 -9.04 -5.70
C ARG A 20 -4.10 -8.54 -6.10
N LEU A 21 -3.27 -8.15 -5.14
CA LEU A 21 -1.87 -7.84 -5.38
C LEU A 21 -1.10 -9.12 -5.70
N ILE A 22 -0.38 -9.12 -6.82
CA ILE A 22 0.51 -10.24 -7.22
C ILE A 22 1.84 -10.16 -6.48
N ASP A 23 2.32 -8.95 -6.22
CA ASP A 23 3.58 -8.68 -5.51
C ASP A 23 3.34 -7.81 -4.27
N ASN A 24 4.31 -7.80 -3.37
CA ASN A 24 4.35 -6.80 -2.32
C ASN A 24 4.65 -5.42 -2.89
N GLU A 25 4.08 -4.40 -2.29
CA GLU A 25 4.34 -2.99 -2.60
C GLU A 25 4.93 -2.29 -1.39
N LEU A 26 6.03 -1.60 -1.61
CA LEU A 26 6.78 -0.91 -0.58
C LEU A 26 6.91 0.57 -0.90
N TYR A 27 6.54 1.40 0.07
CA TYR A 27 6.75 2.84 0.01
C TYR A 27 7.61 3.28 1.19
N LYS A 28 8.68 4.02 0.92
CA LYS A 28 9.53 4.68 1.92
C LYS A 28 9.16 6.15 1.99
N ASP A 29 8.82 6.64 3.19
CA ASP A 29 8.52 8.05 3.41
C ASP A 29 9.78 8.91 3.62
N ASP A 30 9.58 10.20 3.82
CA ASP A 30 10.66 11.18 4.05
C ASP A 30 11.42 10.92 5.35
N ASP A 31 10.77 10.31 6.34
CA ASP A 31 11.34 9.97 7.65
C ASP A 31 12.09 8.62 7.63
N GLY A 32 12.07 7.92 6.49
CA GLY A 32 12.74 6.64 6.31
C GLY A 32 11.88 5.41 6.68
N ASN A 33 10.64 5.59 7.13
CA ASN A 33 9.74 4.49 7.39
C ASN A 33 9.33 3.81 6.09
N ILE A 34 9.28 2.47 6.10
CA ILE A 34 8.88 1.68 4.95
C ILE A 34 7.55 1.00 5.24
N TYR A 35 6.54 1.32 4.44
CA TYR A 35 5.19 0.78 4.54
C TYR A 35 4.96 -0.30 3.49
N LEU A 36 4.16 -1.29 3.85
CA LEU A 36 3.88 -2.49 3.05
C LEU A 36 2.39 -2.64 2.76
N ALA A 37 2.04 -2.80 1.47
CA ALA A 37 0.86 -3.55 1.07
C ALA A 37 1.33 -4.93 0.55
N TRP A 38 0.81 -6.00 1.13
CA TRP A 38 1.37 -7.33 0.93
C TRP A 38 0.75 -8.07 -0.26
N ARG A 39 1.49 -8.98 -0.82
CA ARG A 39 1.02 -9.92 -1.83
C ARG A 39 -0.24 -10.66 -1.32
N ASN A 40 -1.19 -10.91 -2.21
CA ASN A 40 -2.52 -11.47 -1.95
C ASN A 40 -3.49 -10.54 -1.20
N TYR A 41 -3.09 -9.32 -0.83
CA TYR A 41 -4.06 -8.34 -0.33
C TYR A 41 -5.11 -8.02 -1.39
N ILE A 42 -6.38 -8.03 -1.00
CA ILE A 42 -7.50 -7.67 -1.88
C ILE A 42 -7.93 -6.24 -1.64
N THR A 43 -7.89 -5.43 -2.68
CA THR A 43 -8.28 -4.02 -2.72
C THR A 43 -9.45 -3.81 -3.68
N ASP A 44 -10.19 -2.73 -3.53
CA ASP A 44 -11.18 -2.29 -4.50
C ASP A 44 -10.62 -1.28 -5.54
N ASN A 45 -9.34 -1.00 -5.46
CA ASN A 45 -8.54 -0.24 -6.41
C ASN A 45 -9.22 1.03 -6.92
N PHE A 46 -9.30 2.08 -6.10
CA PHE A 46 -9.92 3.36 -6.46
C PHE A 46 -11.37 3.26 -6.99
N THR A 47 -12.28 2.93 -6.13
CA THR A 47 -13.72 2.76 -6.46
C THR A 47 -14.35 3.98 -7.16
N TRP A 48 -13.76 5.18 -7.03
CA TRP A 48 -14.39 6.44 -7.40
C TRP A 48 -13.79 7.10 -8.64
N ILE A 49 -12.57 6.77 -9.03
CA ILE A 49 -11.89 7.40 -10.17
C ILE A 49 -11.27 6.29 -11.01
N ASN A 50 -11.52 6.34 -12.31
CA ASN A 50 -10.88 5.42 -13.23
C ASN A 50 -9.36 5.61 -13.16
N SER A 51 -8.68 4.66 -12.53
CA SER A 51 -7.23 4.68 -12.30
C SER A 51 -6.43 4.23 -13.52
N ASN A 52 -7.09 3.98 -14.65
CA ASN A 52 -6.41 3.56 -15.87
C ASN A 52 -5.35 4.59 -16.28
N GLY A 53 -4.11 4.20 -16.16
CA GLY A 53 -2.96 5.02 -16.57
C GLY A 53 -2.25 5.77 -15.44
N TYR A 54 -2.61 5.56 -14.16
CA TYR A 54 -1.90 6.17 -13.02
C TYR A 54 -1.37 5.11 -12.06
N ASP A 55 -0.38 5.50 -11.25
CA ASP A 55 0.19 4.64 -10.23
C ASP A 55 -0.84 4.35 -9.13
N THR A 56 -1.22 3.09 -8.98
CA THR A 56 -2.24 2.65 -8.03
C THR A 56 -1.67 2.20 -6.68
N ARG A 57 -0.35 2.10 -6.53
CA ARG A 57 0.30 1.61 -5.30
C ARG A 57 -0.07 2.42 -4.07
N CYS A 58 -0.27 3.73 -4.24
CA CYS A 58 -0.69 4.62 -3.15
C CYS A 58 -2.08 4.25 -2.59
N SER A 59 -3.01 3.77 -3.43
CA SER A 59 -4.33 3.35 -2.95
C SER A 59 -4.26 2.07 -2.14
N HIS A 60 -3.41 1.13 -2.49
CA HIS A 60 -3.34 -0.16 -1.83
C HIS A 60 -2.88 -0.03 -0.37
N ILE A 61 -1.82 0.75 -0.11
CA ILE A 61 -1.37 1.05 1.26
C ILE A 61 -2.42 1.86 2.03
N HIS A 62 -3.10 2.81 1.36
CA HIS A 62 -4.20 3.57 1.94
C HIS A 62 -5.37 2.67 2.32
N ASP A 63 -5.75 1.73 1.45
CA ASP A 63 -6.84 0.79 1.68
C ASP A 63 -6.56 -0.13 2.88
N VAL A 64 -5.31 -0.60 3.04
CA VAL A 64 -4.87 -1.32 4.23
C VAL A 64 -5.15 -0.49 5.48
N GLY A 65 -4.69 0.76 5.51
CA GLY A 65 -4.91 1.66 6.65
C GLY A 65 -6.39 1.94 6.92
N CYS A 66 -7.21 2.09 5.87
CA CYS A 66 -8.65 2.29 6.01
C CYS A 66 -9.39 1.06 6.51
N GLN A 67 -9.00 -0.13 6.03
CA GLN A 67 -9.65 -1.39 6.36
C GLN A 67 -9.35 -1.84 7.79
N PHE A 68 -8.09 -1.74 8.21
CA PHE A 68 -7.62 -2.28 9.48
C PHE A 68 -7.44 -1.19 10.56
N LYS A 69 -7.39 0.10 10.21
CA LYS A 69 -6.94 1.22 11.07
C LYS A 69 -5.51 1.04 11.58
N GLU A 70 -4.76 0.27 10.85
CA GLU A 70 -3.37 -0.04 11.06
C GLU A 70 -2.67 -0.07 9.71
N VAL A 71 -1.40 0.29 9.69
CA VAL A 71 -0.51 0.10 8.54
C VAL A 71 0.58 -0.88 8.93
N VAL A 72 1.09 -1.62 7.95
CA VAL A 72 2.24 -2.51 8.16
C VAL A 72 3.51 -1.72 7.88
N ARG A 73 4.40 -1.66 8.86
CA ARG A 73 5.72 -1.08 8.74
C ARG A 73 6.79 -2.17 8.70
N VAL A 74 7.77 -2.00 7.83
CA VAL A 74 8.95 -2.85 7.75
C VAL A 74 10.02 -2.29 8.68
N LEU A 75 10.53 -3.11 9.60
CA LEU A 75 11.53 -2.75 10.60
C LEU A 75 12.95 -2.60 10.03
N LEU A 76 13.16 -3.03 8.78
CA LEU A 76 14.44 -2.95 8.09
C LEU A 76 14.54 -1.64 7.30
N ASN A 77 15.73 -1.07 7.25
CA ASN A 77 16.00 0.02 6.33
C ASN A 77 16.17 -0.50 4.87
N GLU A 78 16.23 0.41 3.91
CA GLU A 78 16.32 0.07 2.49
C GLU A 78 17.55 -0.80 2.15
N ALA A 79 18.71 -0.51 2.75
CA ALA A 79 19.93 -1.28 2.51
C ALA A 79 19.81 -2.71 3.07
N GLN A 80 19.26 -2.85 4.28
CA GLN A 80 19.00 -4.14 4.88
C GLN A 80 17.98 -4.96 4.08
N LEU A 81 16.91 -4.32 3.58
CA LEU A 81 15.94 -4.96 2.69
C LEU A 81 16.63 -5.49 1.43
N LYS A 82 17.42 -4.65 0.75
CA LYS A 82 18.15 -5.04 -0.47
C LYS A 82 19.15 -6.17 -0.24
N SER A 83 19.63 -6.38 1.00
CA SER A 83 20.55 -7.46 1.37
C SER A 83 19.85 -8.79 1.67
N LEU A 84 18.54 -8.82 1.80
CA LEU A 84 17.81 -10.06 2.07
C LEU A 84 17.87 -11.01 0.86
N ARG A 85 18.29 -12.26 1.10
CA ARG A 85 18.48 -13.29 0.05
C ARG A 85 17.22 -13.65 -0.71
N TYR A 86 16.05 -13.37 -0.16
CA TYR A 86 14.74 -13.69 -0.79
C TYR A 86 14.19 -12.53 -1.63
N LEU A 87 14.90 -11.40 -1.67
CA LEU A 87 14.50 -10.26 -2.46
C LEU A 87 15.42 -10.14 -3.67
N CYS A 88 14.83 -10.03 -4.84
CA CYS A 88 15.58 -9.67 -6.05
C CYS A 88 15.55 -8.16 -6.21
N VAL A 89 16.69 -7.56 -6.52
CA VAL A 89 16.77 -6.14 -6.92
C VAL A 89 16.97 -6.12 -8.42
N LYS A 90 16.08 -5.45 -9.14
CA LYS A 90 16.19 -5.22 -10.58
C LYS A 90 15.92 -3.74 -10.84
N ASP A 91 16.81 -3.09 -11.60
CA ASP A 91 16.68 -1.67 -11.98
C ASP A 91 16.45 -0.76 -10.74
N ASP A 92 17.21 -1.03 -9.66
CA ASP A 92 17.11 -0.36 -8.35
C ASP A 92 15.76 -0.52 -7.62
N LYS A 93 14.84 -1.32 -8.15
CA LYS A 93 13.56 -1.67 -7.53
C LYS A 93 13.61 -3.06 -6.90
N ILE A 94 12.92 -3.20 -5.77
CA ILE A 94 12.83 -4.48 -5.05
C ILE A 94 11.70 -5.30 -5.67
N ILE A 95 12.01 -6.50 -6.15
CA ILE A 95 11.01 -7.50 -6.50
C ILE A 95 10.78 -8.34 -5.24
N CYS A 96 9.70 -8.03 -4.54
CA CYS A 96 9.52 -8.51 -3.19
C CYS A 96 8.69 -9.80 -3.17
N LYS A 97 9.34 -10.93 -2.87
CA LYS A 97 8.63 -12.07 -2.28
C LYS A 97 8.29 -11.74 -0.81
N ASN A 98 7.72 -12.66 -0.08
CA ASN A 98 7.27 -12.40 1.29
C ASN A 98 8.42 -11.93 2.20
N ILE A 99 8.21 -10.81 2.89
CA ILE A 99 9.09 -10.33 3.94
C ILE A 99 8.75 -11.14 5.21
N PRO A 100 9.72 -11.78 5.88
CA PRO A 100 9.43 -12.52 7.10
C PRO A 100 8.74 -11.66 8.16
N THR A 101 7.69 -12.18 8.79
CA THR A 101 6.85 -11.44 9.74
C THR A 101 7.61 -10.85 10.92
N LYS A 102 8.72 -11.47 11.32
CA LYS A 102 9.63 -10.92 12.36
C LYS A 102 10.23 -9.54 12.03
N PHE A 103 10.18 -9.13 10.77
CA PHE A 103 10.62 -7.81 10.30
C PHE A 103 9.45 -6.86 10.04
N LEU A 104 8.24 -7.23 10.44
CA LEU A 104 7.04 -6.44 10.27
C LEU A 104 6.47 -6.05 11.62
N GLU A 105 5.85 -4.88 11.67
CA GLU A 105 5.02 -4.46 12.78
C GLU A 105 3.76 -3.77 12.27
N THR A 106 2.71 -3.75 13.08
CA THR A 106 1.51 -2.96 12.81
C THR A 106 1.56 -1.65 13.60
N LEU A 107 1.21 -0.56 12.94
CA LEU A 107 1.10 0.75 13.57
C LEU A 107 -0.35 1.24 13.45
N PRO A 108 -1.00 1.57 14.58
CA PRO A 108 -2.32 2.17 14.54
C PRO A 108 -2.27 3.53 13.85
N VAL A 109 -3.26 3.82 12.99
CA VAL A 109 -3.37 5.09 12.29
C VAL A 109 -4.77 5.67 12.41
N SER A 110 -4.84 6.99 12.55
CA SER A 110 -6.09 7.74 12.40
C SER A 110 -6.41 7.98 10.93
N GLY A 111 -7.66 8.33 10.62
CA GLY A 111 -8.07 8.70 9.26
C GLY A 111 -7.24 9.86 8.70
N THR A 112 -6.88 10.84 9.52
CA THR A 112 -6.03 11.95 9.10
C THR A 112 -4.61 11.50 8.77
N GLN A 113 -4.04 10.60 9.58
CA GLN A 113 -2.68 10.09 9.34
C GLN A 113 -2.60 9.27 8.05
N ILE A 114 -3.57 8.37 7.83
CA ILE A 114 -3.58 7.56 6.61
C ILE A 114 -3.83 8.40 5.35
N ASN A 115 -4.70 9.41 5.42
CA ASN A 115 -4.91 10.33 4.33
C ASN A 115 -3.66 11.18 4.04
N ASN A 116 -2.95 11.65 5.06
CA ASN A 116 -1.70 12.38 4.88
C ASN A 116 -0.60 11.49 4.26
N LEU A 117 -0.53 10.23 4.66
CA LEU A 117 0.36 9.25 4.04
C LEU A 117 0.00 9.04 2.56
N PHE A 118 -1.28 8.88 2.26
CA PHE A 118 -1.78 8.76 0.89
C PHE A 118 -1.39 9.95 0.00
N TYR A 119 -1.51 11.19 0.51
CA TYR A 119 -1.13 12.38 -0.26
C TYR A 119 0.37 12.45 -0.53
N ARG A 120 1.20 12.04 0.43
CA ARG A 120 2.65 11.92 0.21
C ARG A 120 2.94 10.89 -0.88
N MET A 121 2.32 9.73 -0.82
CA MET A 121 2.47 8.68 -1.84
C MET A 121 2.02 9.13 -3.23
N LEU A 122 0.90 9.86 -3.34
CA LEU A 122 0.44 10.41 -4.62
C LEU A 122 1.43 11.42 -5.22
N ARG A 123 2.04 12.25 -4.38
CA ARG A 123 3.07 13.22 -4.81
C ARG A 123 4.32 12.50 -5.32
N ASP A 124 4.69 11.41 -4.67
CA ASP A 124 5.93 10.67 -4.90
C ASP A 124 5.74 9.52 -5.92
N ALA A 125 4.52 9.35 -6.46
CA ALA A 125 4.20 8.36 -7.49
C ALA A 125 4.96 8.68 -8.79
N ASP A 126 5.67 7.68 -9.32
CA ASP A 126 6.61 7.84 -10.44
C ASP A 126 6.29 6.98 -11.67
N THR A 127 5.36 6.02 -11.57
CA THR A 127 5.19 5.01 -12.62
C THR A 127 3.73 4.64 -12.87
N PRO A 128 3.02 5.37 -13.70
CA PRO A 128 3.26 6.72 -14.18
C PRO A 128 2.96 7.80 -13.12
N PRO A 129 3.55 8.99 -13.21
CA PRO A 129 3.32 10.05 -12.24
C PRO A 129 1.86 10.51 -12.26
N THR A 130 1.28 10.76 -11.09
CA THR A 130 -0.09 11.24 -10.98
C THR A 130 -0.16 12.75 -11.22
N PRO A 131 -0.92 13.23 -12.22
CA PRO A 131 -1.08 14.66 -12.47
C PRO A 131 -1.63 15.42 -11.26
N LYS A 132 -1.20 16.67 -11.06
CA LYS A 132 -1.59 17.49 -9.88
C LYS A 132 -3.12 17.61 -9.72
N TYR A 133 -3.86 17.80 -10.79
CA TYR A 133 -5.33 17.93 -10.71
C TYR A 133 -5.99 16.62 -10.23
N ILE A 134 -5.46 15.46 -10.61
CA ILE A 134 -5.90 14.15 -10.12
C ILE A 134 -5.55 13.98 -8.64
N GLN A 135 -4.36 14.43 -8.21
CA GLN A 135 -3.99 14.41 -6.79
C GLN A 135 -5.00 15.22 -5.95
N TYR A 136 -5.44 16.39 -6.44
CA TYR A 136 -6.48 17.19 -5.76
C TYR A 136 -7.83 16.48 -5.70
N LEU A 137 -8.25 15.83 -6.79
CA LEU A 137 -9.51 15.06 -6.80
C LEU A 137 -9.47 13.90 -5.81
N TYR A 138 -8.38 13.15 -5.77
CA TYR A 138 -8.20 12.08 -4.79
C TYR A 138 -8.20 12.61 -3.36
N ARG A 139 -7.52 13.74 -3.13
CA ARG A 139 -7.51 14.40 -1.82
C ARG A 139 -8.92 14.75 -1.35
N ALA A 140 -9.72 15.34 -2.21
CA ALA A 140 -11.12 15.66 -1.89
C ALA A 140 -11.94 14.40 -1.63
N GLY A 141 -11.81 13.36 -2.48
CA GLY A 141 -12.53 12.10 -2.35
C GLY A 141 -12.25 11.37 -1.03
N VAL A 142 -10.97 11.20 -0.65
CA VAL A 142 -10.64 10.51 0.62
C VAL A 142 -11.00 11.33 1.85
N SER A 143 -10.97 12.67 1.76
CA SER A 143 -11.40 13.54 2.87
C SER A 143 -12.90 13.42 3.15
N LEU A 144 -13.72 13.25 2.11
CA LEU A 144 -15.16 13.04 2.24
C LEU A 144 -15.50 11.65 2.80
N ASN A 145 -14.63 10.65 2.57
CA ASN A 145 -14.82 9.26 3.02
C ASN A 145 -14.37 8.98 4.46
N LEU A 146 -14.00 10.00 5.24
CA LEU A 146 -13.59 9.83 6.64
C LEU A 146 -14.64 9.07 7.49
N LYS A 147 -15.93 9.21 7.14
CA LYS A 147 -17.04 8.48 7.80
C LYS A 147 -16.96 6.96 7.61
N TRP A 148 -16.40 6.49 6.50
CA TRP A 148 -16.23 5.05 6.23
C TRP A 148 -15.08 4.46 7.02
N PHE A 149 -14.01 5.21 7.22
CA PHE A 149 -12.90 4.84 8.07
C PHE A 149 -13.36 4.49 9.49
N LEU A 150 -14.35 5.21 10.02
CA LEU A 150 -14.85 5.01 11.39
C LEU A 150 -15.64 3.72 11.58
N LYS A 151 -16.18 3.09 10.51
CA LYS A 151 -17.09 1.94 10.60
C LYS A 151 -16.39 0.57 10.51
N ARG A 152 -15.21 0.46 9.94
CA ARG A 152 -14.51 -0.82 9.74
C ARG A 152 -13.51 -1.06 10.87
N LYS A 153 -13.68 -2.18 11.58
CA LYS A 153 -12.72 -2.66 12.60
C LYS A 153 -12.40 -4.12 12.30
N LYS A 154 -11.39 -4.38 11.50
CA LYS A 154 -10.73 -5.69 11.48
C LYS A 154 -9.37 -5.50 12.12
N LYS A 155 -9.00 -6.37 13.05
CA LYS A 155 -7.64 -6.39 13.61
C LYS A 155 -6.70 -7.02 12.58
N LEU A 156 -5.58 -6.38 12.34
CA LEU A 156 -4.56 -6.91 11.46
C LEU A 156 -3.71 -7.93 12.22
N ASP A 157 -3.61 -9.13 11.67
CA ASP A 157 -2.76 -10.19 12.20
C ASP A 157 -1.58 -10.42 11.24
N LEU A 158 -0.37 -10.14 11.71
CA LEU A 158 0.84 -10.27 10.90
C LEU A 158 1.09 -11.71 10.44
N GLU A 159 0.71 -12.71 11.22
CA GLU A 159 0.89 -14.12 10.85
C GLU A 159 0.01 -14.52 9.66
N MET A 160 -1.09 -13.80 9.46
CA MET A 160 -2.03 -14.05 8.36
C MET A 160 -1.74 -13.24 7.10
N ILE A 161 -0.80 -12.28 7.13
CA ILE A 161 -0.53 -11.34 6.03
C ILE A 161 -0.31 -12.05 4.68
N TYR A 162 0.26 -13.24 4.65
CA TYR A 162 0.53 -13.96 3.41
C TYR A 162 -0.35 -15.19 3.20
N ASN A 163 -1.32 -15.45 4.08
CA ASN A 163 -2.23 -16.58 3.95
C ASN A 163 -3.35 -16.23 2.96
N GLU A 164 -3.64 -17.16 2.04
CA GLU A 164 -4.69 -16.99 1.03
C GLU A 164 -6.11 -16.90 1.63
N VAL A 165 -6.30 -17.39 2.85
CA VAL A 165 -7.59 -17.41 3.57
C VAL A 165 -8.18 -16.01 3.85
N TRP A 166 -7.36 -14.95 3.81
CA TRP A 166 -7.86 -13.58 3.91
C TRP A 166 -8.76 -13.13 2.75
N ASN A 167 -8.85 -13.95 1.72
CA ASN A 167 -9.52 -13.60 0.47
C ASN A 167 -11.02 -13.86 0.50
N GLU A 168 -11.57 -14.53 1.51
CA GLU A 168 -12.98 -14.91 1.58
C GLU A 168 -13.84 -14.07 2.55
N LEU A 169 -13.27 -13.06 3.19
CA LEU A 169 -13.94 -12.18 4.15
C LEU A 169 -14.12 -10.77 3.61
#